data_0caaa681957c2bc95bd9b3f4fcc8be87
#
_entry.id   0caaa681957c2bc95bd9b3f4fcc8be87
#
_cell.length_a   1.000
_cell.length_b   1.000
_cell.length_c   1.000
_cell.angle_alpha   90.00
_cell.angle_beta   90.00
_cell.angle_gamma   90.00
#
_symmetry.space_group_name_H-M   'P 1'
#
loop_
_entity.id
_entity.type
_entity.pdbx_description
1 polymer ?
#
loop_
_entity_poly.entity_id
_entity_poly.type
_entity_poly.pdbx_seq_one_letter_code
_entity_poly.pdbx_strand_id
1 'polypeptide(L)'
;MVDTATFSYDSFLADISNSNGTLEATIAEVEKVDRIFSDPAVQSFFVNPTIPPEKKQEVVKEIASSSELQPHTANFLNILVDMKRIDIIKDIVKEFEVFYNRITGTEVAVVSSVMRLESQDLAQIAQSVQRLTGAKNVRIKTVIDSSLVAGFTIRYGPSGSKLIDMSVKKQLDEIAAQLDFSSIALA
;
A
#
# COMPACT_ATOMS: atom_id res chain seq x y z
N MET A 1 3.58 -8.83 -14.73
CA MET A 1 2.83 -10.07 -15.01
C MET A 1 2.55 -10.68 -13.65
N VAL A 2 1.34 -10.51 -13.12
CA VAL A 2 0.97 -11.09 -11.82
C VAL A 2 0.87 -12.59 -12.02
N ASP A 3 1.59 -13.35 -11.20
CA ASP A 3 1.65 -14.81 -11.32
C ASP A 3 0.25 -15.36 -10.97
N THR A 4 -0.25 -16.29 -11.78
CA THR A 4 -1.60 -16.88 -11.62
C THR A 4 -1.80 -17.50 -10.21
N ALA A 5 -0.71 -17.85 -9.55
CA ALA A 5 -0.73 -18.38 -8.19
C ALA A 5 -1.07 -17.29 -7.14
N THR A 6 -0.56 -16.07 -7.30
CA THR A 6 -0.85 -14.95 -6.40
C THR A 6 -2.34 -14.62 -6.41
N PHE A 7 -2.92 -14.57 -7.60
CA PHE A 7 -4.35 -14.28 -7.81
C PHE A 7 -5.30 -15.29 -7.15
N SER A 8 -4.88 -16.54 -6.95
CA SER A 8 -5.71 -17.55 -6.28
C SER A 8 -5.67 -17.44 -4.76
N TYR A 9 -4.56 -16.99 -4.16
CA TYR A 9 -4.40 -16.90 -2.71
C TYR A 9 -5.05 -15.65 -2.11
N ASP A 10 -4.97 -14.51 -2.81
CA ASP A 10 -5.63 -13.27 -2.40
C ASP A 10 -7.15 -13.38 -2.49
N SER A 11 -7.67 -13.99 -3.57
CA SER A 11 -9.10 -14.28 -3.71
C SER A 11 -9.60 -15.19 -2.58
N PHE A 12 -8.82 -16.21 -2.20
CA PHE A 12 -9.19 -17.12 -1.11
C PHE A 12 -9.27 -16.40 0.25
N LEU A 13 -8.28 -15.58 0.59
CA LEU A 13 -8.29 -14.79 1.82
C LEU A 13 -9.43 -13.78 1.83
N ALA A 14 -9.68 -13.15 0.69
CA ALA A 14 -10.73 -12.17 0.51
C ALA A 14 -12.14 -12.77 0.61
N ASP A 15 -12.36 -13.94 0.02
CA ASP A 15 -13.65 -14.65 0.08
C ASP A 15 -13.98 -15.11 1.50
N ILE A 16 -12.99 -15.64 2.23
CA ILE A 16 -13.17 -16.05 3.64
C ILE A 16 -13.48 -14.82 4.51
N SER A 17 -12.73 -13.75 4.34
CA SER A 17 -12.92 -12.52 5.13
C SER A 17 -14.25 -11.85 4.84
N ASN A 18 -14.69 -11.86 3.59
CA ASN A 18 -15.99 -11.32 3.18
C ASN A 18 -17.14 -12.18 3.70
N SER A 19 -17.02 -13.50 3.61
CA SER A 19 -18.03 -14.44 4.10
C SER A 19 -18.24 -14.36 5.62
N ASN A 20 -17.17 -14.07 6.36
CA ASN A 20 -17.18 -13.94 7.82
C ASN A 20 -17.50 -12.51 8.29
N GLY A 21 -17.62 -11.53 7.39
CA GLY A 21 -17.83 -10.12 7.74
C GLY A 21 -16.64 -9.48 8.48
N THR A 22 -15.44 -10.03 8.33
CA THR A 22 -14.23 -9.63 9.06
C THR A 22 -13.24 -8.85 8.20
N LEU A 23 -13.67 -8.32 7.06
CA LEU A 23 -12.80 -7.63 6.09
C LEU A 23 -11.96 -6.50 6.72
N GLU A 24 -12.58 -5.66 7.58
CA GLU A 24 -11.88 -4.54 8.24
C GLU A 24 -10.83 -5.03 9.25
N ALA A 25 -11.13 -6.09 9.98
CA ALA A 25 -10.18 -6.69 10.90
C ALA A 25 -9.04 -7.36 10.13
N THR A 26 -9.36 -8.08 9.06
CA THR A 26 -8.36 -8.78 8.23
C THR A 26 -7.40 -7.82 7.55
N ILE A 27 -7.84 -6.65 7.06
CA ILE A 27 -6.92 -5.68 6.45
C ILE A 27 -5.92 -5.12 7.48
N ALA A 28 -6.37 -4.88 8.72
CA ALA A 28 -5.48 -4.44 9.78
C ALA A 28 -4.43 -5.50 10.16
N GLU A 29 -4.82 -6.79 10.12
CA GLU A 29 -3.91 -7.92 10.34
C GLU A 29 -2.92 -8.08 9.20
N VAL A 30 -3.39 -7.99 7.95
CA VAL A 30 -2.56 -8.05 6.75
C VAL A 30 -1.50 -6.94 6.76
N GLU A 31 -1.83 -5.73 7.22
CA GLU A 31 -0.85 -4.66 7.41
C GLU A 31 0.19 -4.97 8.48
N LYS A 32 -0.21 -5.62 9.57
CA LYS A 32 0.75 -6.08 10.59
C LYS A 32 1.70 -7.14 10.01
N VAL A 33 1.15 -8.09 9.25
CA VAL A 33 1.92 -9.12 8.55
C VAL A 33 2.91 -8.48 7.58
N ASP A 34 2.48 -7.51 6.76
CA ASP A 34 3.38 -6.80 5.85
C ASP A 34 4.57 -6.15 6.56
N ARG A 35 4.33 -5.49 7.69
CA ARG A 35 5.40 -4.89 8.50
C ARG A 35 6.39 -5.93 9.00
N ILE A 36 5.91 -7.07 9.52
CA ILE A 36 6.76 -8.14 10.04
C ILE A 36 7.60 -8.77 8.92
N PHE A 37 6.97 -9.06 7.78
CA PHE A 37 7.66 -9.64 6.62
C PHE A 37 8.46 -8.61 5.80
N SER A 38 8.39 -7.34 6.13
CA SER A 38 9.29 -6.30 5.59
C SER A 38 10.66 -6.32 6.23
N ASP A 39 10.83 -6.96 7.39
CA ASP A 39 12.13 -7.18 8.02
C ASP A 39 12.95 -8.19 7.20
N PRO A 40 14.15 -7.81 6.72
CA PRO A 40 15.01 -8.69 5.94
C PRO A 40 15.42 -9.98 6.69
N ALA A 41 15.53 -9.92 8.03
CA ALA A 41 15.86 -11.08 8.84
C ALA A 41 14.73 -12.11 8.83
N VAL A 42 13.49 -11.66 8.98
CA VAL A 42 12.30 -12.51 8.92
C VAL A 42 12.16 -13.11 7.52
N GLN A 43 12.31 -12.30 6.49
CA GLN A 43 12.22 -12.78 5.10
C GLN A 43 13.28 -13.84 4.80
N SER A 44 14.55 -13.61 5.18
CA SER A 44 15.62 -14.57 4.96
C SER A 44 15.41 -15.89 5.73
N PHE A 45 14.84 -15.83 6.93
CA PHE A 45 14.47 -17.01 7.72
C PHE A 45 13.45 -17.89 6.98
N PHE A 46 12.36 -17.27 6.49
CA PHE A 46 11.29 -18.02 5.84
C PHE A 46 11.66 -18.56 4.44
N VAL A 47 12.49 -17.84 3.69
CA VAL A 47 12.96 -18.27 2.36
C VAL A 47 14.04 -19.33 2.45
N ASN A 48 14.77 -19.44 3.56
CA ASN A 48 15.85 -20.39 3.72
C ASN A 48 15.36 -21.85 3.62
N PRO A 49 15.85 -22.64 2.65
CA PRO A 49 15.42 -24.02 2.46
C PRO A 49 16.00 -25.00 3.49
N THR A 50 17.05 -24.61 4.22
CA THR A 50 17.71 -25.44 5.25
C THR A 50 16.87 -25.53 6.52
N ILE A 51 15.93 -24.61 6.74
CA ILE A 51 15.09 -24.59 7.94
C ILE A 51 13.88 -25.51 7.71
N PRO A 52 13.67 -26.48 8.60
CA PRO A 52 12.54 -27.41 8.49
C PRO A 52 11.20 -26.67 8.62
N PRO A 53 10.15 -27.14 7.93
CA PRO A 53 8.84 -26.48 7.92
C PRO A 53 8.21 -26.39 9.31
N GLU A 54 8.47 -27.35 10.19
CA GLU A 54 7.93 -27.34 11.56
C GLU A 54 8.41 -26.11 12.34
N LYS A 55 9.70 -25.74 12.21
CA LYS A 55 10.23 -24.53 12.85
C LYS A 55 9.64 -23.25 12.28
N LYS A 56 9.37 -23.23 10.96
CA LYS A 56 8.70 -22.08 10.33
C LYS A 56 7.27 -21.94 10.84
N GLN A 57 6.55 -23.06 11.00
CA GLN A 57 5.20 -23.06 11.57
C GLN A 57 5.17 -22.60 13.03
N GLU A 58 6.18 -22.99 13.84
CA GLU A 58 6.31 -22.50 15.23
C GLU A 58 6.43 -20.96 15.26
N VAL A 59 7.29 -20.40 14.40
CA VAL A 59 7.46 -18.93 14.30
C VAL A 59 6.18 -18.27 13.80
N VAL A 60 5.44 -18.87 12.85
CA VAL A 60 4.12 -18.35 12.43
C VAL A 60 3.13 -18.34 13.58
N LYS A 61 3.10 -19.39 14.42
CA LYS A 61 2.24 -19.42 15.63
C LYS A 61 2.63 -18.34 16.63
N GLU A 62 3.92 -18.08 16.81
CA GLU A 62 4.42 -17.04 17.69
C GLU A 62 4.04 -15.64 17.15
N ILE A 63 4.19 -15.41 15.86
CA ILE A 63 3.74 -14.18 15.18
C ILE A 63 2.23 -14.02 15.34
N ALA A 64 1.45 -15.07 15.12
CA ALA A 64 0.00 -15.04 15.23
C ALA A 64 -0.45 -14.69 16.65
N SER A 65 0.21 -15.24 17.65
CA SER A 65 -0.09 -14.98 19.08
C SER A 65 0.32 -13.56 19.49
N SER A 66 1.52 -13.11 19.09
CA SER A 66 2.04 -11.78 19.44
C SER A 66 1.31 -10.63 18.74
N SER A 67 0.79 -10.87 17.55
CA SER A 67 0.06 -9.88 16.75
C SER A 67 -1.45 -9.98 16.86
N GLU A 68 -1.95 -10.92 17.70
CA GLU A 68 -3.39 -11.18 17.89
C GLU A 68 -4.12 -11.41 16.54
N LEU A 69 -3.53 -12.24 15.68
CA LEU A 69 -4.12 -12.56 14.38
C LEU A 69 -5.31 -13.52 14.56
N GLN A 70 -6.32 -13.33 13.72
CA GLN A 70 -7.45 -14.24 13.67
C GLN A 70 -7.04 -15.63 13.17
N PRO A 71 -7.76 -16.68 13.57
CA PRO A 71 -7.41 -18.06 13.21
C PRO A 71 -7.31 -18.31 11.72
N HIS A 72 -8.13 -17.63 10.89
CA HIS A 72 -8.09 -17.79 9.44
C HIS A 72 -6.83 -17.16 8.83
N THR A 73 -6.36 -16.01 9.34
CA THR A 73 -5.10 -15.38 8.89
C THR A 73 -3.90 -16.23 9.31
N ALA A 74 -3.89 -16.76 10.52
CA ALA A 74 -2.84 -17.65 10.99
C ALA A 74 -2.79 -18.96 10.16
N ASN A 75 -3.94 -19.56 9.85
CA ASN A 75 -4.03 -20.74 9.01
C ASN A 75 -3.56 -20.45 7.58
N PHE A 76 -3.89 -19.29 7.05
CA PHE A 76 -3.42 -18.87 5.74
C PHE A 76 -1.89 -18.78 5.67
N LEU A 77 -1.24 -18.18 6.68
CA LEU A 77 0.22 -18.14 6.77
C LEU A 77 0.83 -19.55 6.86
N ASN A 78 0.23 -20.46 7.63
CA ASN A 78 0.68 -21.84 7.70
C ASN A 78 0.58 -22.55 6.34
N ILE A 79 -0.49 -22.35 5.58
CA ILE A 79 -0.65 -22.89 4.23
C ILE A 79 0.48 -22.39 3.30
N LEU A 80 0.81 -21.10 3.37
CA LEU A 80 1.91 -20.54 2.57
C LEU A 80 3.27 -21.15 2.94
N VAL A 81 3.50 -21.43 4.22
CA VAL A 81 4.72 -22.14 4.68
C VAL A 81 4.76 -23.57 4.13
N ASP A 82 3.66 -24.31 4.23
CA ASP A 82 3.56 -25.69 3.77
C ASP A 82 3.76 -25.83 2.25
N MET A 83 3.20 -24.88 1.52
CA MET A 83 3.35 -24.79 0.07
C MET A 83 4.71 -24.22 -0.37
N LYS A 84 5.57 -23.80 0.58
CA LYS A 84 6.86 -23.12 0.33
C LYS A 84 6.72 -21.85 -0.53
N ARG A 85 5.61 -21.12 -0.35
CA ARG A 85 5.25 -19.92 -1.11
C ARG A 85 5.20 -18.66 -0.26
N ILE A 86 5.88 -18.67 0.88
CA ILE A 86 5.92 -17.52 1.78
C ILE A 86 6.65 -16.30 1.16
N ASP A 87 7.46 -16.52 0.15
CA ASP A 87 8.17 -15.52 -0.64
C ASP A 87 7.20 -14.52 -1.33
N ILE A 88 6.02 -14.99 -1.72
CA ILE A 88 5.01 -14.17 -2.40
C ILE A 88 4.07 -13.42 -1.44
N ILE A 89 4.29 -13.50 -0.12
CA ILE A 89 3.41 -12.87 0.88
C ILE A 89 3.20 -11.37 0.64
N LYS A 90 4.25 -10.66 0.25
CA LYS A 90 4.18 -9.23 -0.02
C LYS A 90 3.30 -8.89 -1.23
N ASP A 91 3.32 -9.73 -2.24
CA ASP A 91 2.50 -9.53 -3.42
C ASP A 91 1.03 -9.86 -3.11
N ILE A 92 0.79 -10.91 -2.31
CA ILE A 92 -0.56 -11.24 -1.82
C ILE A 92 -1.14 -10.09 -0.99
N VAL A 93 -0.35 -9.51 -0.10
CA VAL A 93 -0.77 -8.36 0.72
C VAL A 93 -1.19 -7.17 -0.16
N LYS A 94 -0.40 -6.84 -1.17
CA LYS A 94 -0.71 -5.75 -2.11
C LYS A 94 -2.01 -6.01 -2.88
N GLU A 95 -2.17 -7.20 -3.42
CA GLU A 95 -3.37 -7.58 -4.16
C GLU A 95 -4.61 -7.59 -3.23
N PHE A 96 -4.47 -8.07 -2.00
CA PHE A 96 -5.54 -8.01 -1.00
C PHE A 96 -5.93 -6.56 -0.67
N GLU A 97 -4.97 -5.64 -0.51
CA GLU A 97 -5.26 -4.21 -0.35
C GLU A 97 -6.04 -3.65 -1.56
N VAL A 98 -5.65 -4.00 -2.78
CA VAL A 98 -6.34 -3.55 -4.01
C VAL A 98 -7.78 -4.08 -4.02
N PHE A 99 -7.97 -5.36 -3.69
CA PHE A 99 -9.28 -5.99 -3.60
C PHE A 99 -10.18 -5.34 -2.53
N TYR A 100 -9.63 -5.13 -1.33
CA TYR A 100 -10.33 -4.46 -0.23
C TYR A 100 -10.78 -3.05 -0.62
N ASN A 101 -9.88 -2.27 -1.20
CA ASN A 101 -10.17 -0.90 -1.64
C ASN A 101 -11.27 -0.88 -2.71
N ARG A 102 -11.27 -1.87 -3.60
CA ARG A 102 -12.29 -2.01 -4.65
C ARG A 102 -13.67 -2.31 -4.08
N ILE A 103 -13.76 -3.24 -3.11
CA ILE A 103 -15.06 -3.62 -2.49
C ILE A 103 -15.61 -2.49 -1.64
N THR A 104 -14.76 -1.84 -0.85
CA THR A 104 -15.17 -0.75 0.05
C THR A 104 -15.37 0.58 -0.65
N GLY A 105 -15.04 0.67 -1.94
CA GLY A 105 -15.07 1.94 -2.68
C GLY A 105 -14.10 2.96 -2.10
N THR A 106 -12.97 2.48 -1.55
CA THR A 106 -11.93 3.31 -0.96
C THR A 106 -10.89 3.67 -2.02
N GLU A 107 -10.62 4.94 -2.19
CA GLU A 107 -9.55 5.43 -3.07
C GLU A 107 -8.27 5.64 -2.26
N VAL A 108 -7.16 5.14 -2.78
CA VAL A 108 -5.85 5.33 -2.15
C VAL A 108 -5.15 6.51 -2.81
N ALA A 109 -4.82 7.52 -2.01
CA ALA A 109 -4.03 8.66 -2.43
C ALA A 109 -2.65 8.63 -1.77
N VAL A 110 -1.60 8.59 -2.57
CA VAL A 110 -0.22 8.70 -2.09
C VAL A 110 0.20 10.16 -2.18
N VAL A 111 0.47 10.74 -1.02
CA VAL A 111 0.93 12.12 -0.89
C VAL A 111 2.42 12.12 -0.61
N SER A 112 3.22 12.61 -1.56
CA SER A 112 4.64 12.80 -1.38
C SER A 112 4.94 14.25 -1.02
N SER A 113 5.65 14.48 0.08
CA SER A 113 6.00 15.81 0.58
C SER A 113 7.41 15.86 1.12
N VAL A 114 8.00 17.05 1.19
CA VAL A 114 9.35 17.28 1.75
C VAL A 114 9.39 17.07 3.26
N MET A 115 8.31 17.42 3.95
CA MET A 115 8.16 17.31 5.39
C MET A 115 6.87 16.58 5.77
N ARG A 116 6.78 16.19 7.03
CA ARG A 116 5.58 15.56 7.55
C ARG A 116 4.43 16.56 7.54
N LEU A 117 3.34 16.20 6.88
CA LEU A 117 2.11 17.00 6.84
C LEU A 117 1.33 16.87 8.15
N GLU A 118 0.65 17.94 8.54
CA GLU A 118 -0.24 17.93 9.70
C GLU A 118 -1.56 17.22 9.38
N SER A 119 -2.26 16.80 10.44
CA SER A 119 -3.54 16.09 10.29
C SER A 119 -4.60 16.93 9.59
N GLN A 120 -4.54 18.27 9.74
CA GLN A 120 -5.46 19.18 9.08
C GLN A 120 -5.25 19.22 7.56
N ASP A 121 -3.98 19.27 7.12
CA ASP A 121 -3.63 19.25 5.70
C ASP A 121 -4.05 17.94 5.05
N LEU A 122 -3.79 16.82 5.73
CA LEU A 122 -4.21 15.50 5.27
C LEU A 122 -5.72 15.39 5.11
N ALA A 123 -6.49 15.99 6.04
CA ALA A 123 -7.95 16.01 5.95
C ALA A 123 -8.45 16.82 4.73
N GLN A 124 -7.84 17.97 4.46
CA GLN A 124 -8.17 18.80 3.29
C GLN A 124 -7.82 18.08 1.98
N ILE A 125 -6.66 17.42 1.94
CA ILE A 125 -6.25 16.60 0.79
C ILE A 125 -7.24 15.47 0.57
N ALA A 126 -7.64 14.75 1.63
CA ALA A 126 -8.63 13.69 1.56
C ALA A 126 -9.96 14.17 0.96
N GLN A 127 -10.48 15.29 1.43
CA GLN A 127 -11.71 15.89 0.91
C GLN A 127 -11.58 16.27 -0.57
N SER A 128 -10.43 16.84 -0.95
CA SER A 128 -10.18 17.23 -2.33
C SER A 128 -10.12 16.00 -3.26
N VAL A 129 -9.41 14.95 -2.85
CA VAL A 129 -9.35 13.69 -3.61
C VAL A 129 -10.74 13.03 -3.67
N GLN A 130 -11.48 13.02 -2.57
CA GLN A 130 -12.83 12.46 -2.53
C GLN A 130 -13.78 13.19 -3.51
N ARG A 131 -13.69 14.52 -3.57
CA ARG A 131 -14.49 15.33 -4.51
C ARG A 131 -14.12 15.04 -5.97
N LEU A 132 -12.85 14.83 -6.26
CA LEU A 132 -12.34 14.56 -7.61
C LEU A 132 -12.62 13.14 -8.10
N THR A 133 -12.62 12.17 -7.20
CA THR A 133 -12.80 10.75 -7.53
C THR A 133 -14.22 10.26 -7.37
N GLY A 134 -15.02 10.93 -6.52
CA GLY A 134 -16.35 10.46 -6.13
C GLY A 134 -16.32 9.22 -5.22
N ALA A 135 -15.15 8.87 -4.68
CA ALA A 135 -15.00 7.71 -3.81
C ALA A 135 -15.76 7.89 -2.48
N LYS A 136 -16.25 6.78 -1.91
CA LYS A 136 -16.92 6.81 -0.61
C LYS A 136 -15.95 7.15 0.51
N ASN A 137 -14.76 6.57 0.45
CA ASN A 137 -13.69 6.76 1.42
C ASN A 137 -12.37 7.06 0.71
N VAL A 138 -11.49 7.83 1.37
CA VAL A 138 -10.13 8.10 0.87
C VAL A 138 -9.13 7.72 1.95
N ARG A 139 -8.17 6.89 1.57
CA ARG A 139 -7.05 6.51 2.42
C ARG A 139 -5.80 7.21 1.94
N ILE A 140 -5.18 8.00 2.80
CA ILE A 140 -3.94 8.70 2.47
C ILE A 140 -2.74 7.91 2.96
N LYS A 141 -1.81 7.61 2.05
CA LYS A 141 -0.46 7.12 2.36
C LYS A 141 0.51 8.28 2.18
N THR A 142 1.26 8.65 3.22
CA THR A 142 2.26 9.72 3.15
C THR A 142 3.64 9.15 2.90
N VAL A 143 4.37 9.77 1.98
CA VAL A 143 5.76 9.44 1.66
C VAL A 143 6.60 10.71 1.77
N ILE A 144 7.73 10.64 2.43
CA ILE A 144 8.68 11.75 2.48
C ILE A 144 9.59 11.61 1.27
N ASP A 145 9.59 12.64 0.41
CA ASP A 145 10.41 12.70 -0.79
C ASP A 145 11.28 13.96 -0.74
N SER A 146 12.55 13.76 -0.43
CA SER A 146 13.54 14.82 -0.36
C SER A 146 13.98 15.37 -1.72
N SER A 147 13.54 14.75 -2.83
CA SER A 147 13.78 15.27 -4.18
C SER A 147 12.89 16.47 -4.54
N LEU A 148 11.80 16.65 -3.82
CA LEU A 148 10.95 17.83 -3.93
C LEU A 148 11.66 19.02 -3.26
N VAL A 149 11.67 20.16 -3.94
CA VAL A 149 12.24 21.39 -3.36
C VAL A 149 11.33 21.97 -2.27
N ALA A 150 10.03 22.01 -2.53
CA ALA A 150 8.97 22.38 -1.59
C ALA A 150 7.61 22.01 -2.18
N GLY A 151 6.58 21.95 -1.31
CA GLY A 151 5.23 21.57 -1.69
C GLY A 151 4.97 20.07 -1.54
N PHE A 152 3.99 19.58 -2.27
CA PHE A 152 3.59 18.17 -2.25
C PHE A 152 3.02 17.72 -3.60
N THR A 153 3.07 16.42 -3.82
CA THR A 153 2.42 15.79 -4.97
C THR A 153 1.43 14.74 -4.48
N ILE A 154 0.31 14.61 -5.16
CA ILE A 154 -0.74 13.64 -4.84
C ILE A 154 -0.88 12.70 -6.03
N ARG A 155 -0.66 11.41 -5.80
CA ARG A 155 -0.97 10.36 -6.78
C ARG A 155 -2.23 9.62 -6.33
N TYR A 156 -3.21 9.51 -7.21
CA TYR A 156 -4.46 8.81 -6.93
C TYR A 156 -4.97 8.11 -8.20
N GLY A 157 -6.06 7.37 -8.09
CA GLY A 157 -6.61 6.58 -9.18
C GLY A 157 -6.03 5.16 -9.26
N PRO A 158 -6.56 4.31 -10.13
CA PRO A 158 -6.11 2.94 -10.29
C PRO A 158 -4.61 2.90 -10.54
N SER A 159 -3.87 2.25 -9.65
CA SER A 159 -2.40 2.15 -9.70
C SER A 159 -1.67 3.51 -9.71
N GLY A 160 -2.26 4.58 -9.12
CA GLY A 160 -1.64 5.90 -9.07
C GLY A 160 -1.56 6.61 -10.44
N SER A 161 -2.50 6.32 -11.34
CA SER A 161 -2.51 6.82 -12.72
C SER A 161 -2.70 8.33 -12.86
N LYS A 162 -3.26 8.98 -11.85
CA LYS A 162 -3.51 10.42 -11.84
C LYS A 162 -2.55 11.11 -10.87
N LEU A 163 -1.94 12.21 -11.32
CA LEU A 163 -1.01 13.01 -10.54
C LEU A 163 -1.52 14.45 -10.44
N ILE A 164 -1.61 14.95 -9.22
CA ILE A 164 -1.73 16.39 -8.95
C ILE A 164 -0.40 16.84 -8.37
N ASP A 165 0.27 17.72 -9.09
CA ASP A 165 1.55 18.28 -8.68
C ASP A 165 1.34 19.72 -8.19
N MET A 166 1.54 19.91 -6.89
CA MET A 166 1.51 21.20 -6.19
C MET A 166 2.91 21.56 -5.64
N SER A 167 3.95 21.10 -6.33
CA SER A 167 5.33 21.45 -5.97
C SER A 167 5.69 22.84 -6.44
N VAL A 168 6.55 23.50 -5.67
CA VAL A 168 7.11 24.82 -6.06
C VAL A 168 7.95 24.70 -7.34
N LYS A 169 8.59 23.55 -7.56
CA LYS A 169 9.35 23.29 -8.79
C LYS A 169 8.47 23.46 -10.03
N LYS A 170 7.28 22.86 -10.05
CA LYS A 170 6.36 23.01 -11.16
C LYS A 170 5.95 24.46 -11.40
N GLN A 171 5.68 25.22 -10.32
CA GLN A 171 5.35 26.64 -10.43
C GLN A 171 6.51 27.46 -10.98
N LEU A 172 7.75 27.15 -10.60
CA LEU A 172 8.94 27.81 -11.14
C LEU A 172 9.16 27.46 -12.62
N ASP A 173 8.95 26.19 -13.01
CA ASP A 173 9.06 25.75 -14.39
C ASP A 173 7.99 26.45 -15.28
N GLU A 174 6.76 26.62 -14.77
CA GLU A 174 5.69 27.33 -15.45
C GLU A 174 6.02 28.84 -15.62
N ILE A 175 6.59 29.47 -14.60
CA ILE A 175 7.04 30.87 -14.66
C ILE A 175 8.20 31.01 -15.65
N ALA A 176 9.18 30.11 -15.61
CA ALA A 176 10.31 30.11 -16.53
C ALA A 176 9.84 29.97 -18.00
N ALA A 177 8.90 29.07 -18.26
CA ALA A 177 8.32 28.88 -19.57
C ALA A 177 7.58 30.14 -20.08
N GLN A 178 6.89 30.86 -19.19
CA GLN A 178 6.24 32.13 -19.53
C GLN A 178 7.25 33.25 -19.86
N LEU A 179 8.39 33.27 -19.16
CA LEU A 179 9.45 34.25 -19.41
C LEU A 179 10.17 33.99 -20.75
N ASP A 180 10.37 32.74 -21.14
CA ASP A 180 10.98 32.38 -22.44
C ASP A 180 10.11 32.79 -23.62
N PHE A 181 8.77 32.72 -23.50
CA PHE A 181 7.84 33.20 -24.53
C PHE A 181 7.82 34.73 -24.66
N SER A 182 8.05 35.46 -23.55
CA SER A 182 8.04 36.92 -23.58
C SER A 182 9.30 37.52 -24.26
N SER A 183 10.40 36.78 -24.28
CA SER A 183 11.64 37.19 -24.97
C SER A 183 11.56 37.06 -26.51
N ILE A 184 10.65 36.22 -27.02
CA ILE A 184 10.46 35.99 -28.45
C ILE A 184 9.52 37.04 -29.08
N ALA A 185 8.72 37.72 -28.32
CA ALA A 185 7.75 38.71 -28.81
C ALA A 185 8.31 40.12 -28.99
N LEU A 186 9.60 40.34 -28.76
CA LEU A 186 10.28 41.64 -28.87
C LEU A 186 11.38 41.70 -29.95
N ALA A 187 11.37 40.79 -30.93
CA ALA A 187 12.24 40.82 -32.08
C ALA A 187 11.48 41.14 -33.37
#